data_048ac72e4272b74ef093ac813f4db5ab
#
_entry.id   048ac72e4272b74ef093ac813f4db5ab
#
_cell.length_a   1.000
_cell.length_b   1.000
_cell.length_c   1.000
_cell.angle_alpha   90.00
_cell.angle_beta   90.00
_cell.angle_gamma   90.00
#
_symmetry.space_group_name_H-M   'P 1'
#
loop_
_entity.id
_entity.type
_entity.pdbx_description
1 polymer ?
#
loop_
_entity_poly.entity_id
_entity_poly.type
_entity_poly.pdbx_seq_one_letter_code
_entity_poly.pdbx_strand_id
1 'polypeptide(L)'
;AFVMSMNTVPERLAALRAAMKANGVDVYLIPVGDPHSSEYLPDHYTSLTYFSGFHGENSNFVVTMTESAVWADGRYFVQAEKEIAGTEIQLMRMGEPGVPTAEEYCGKVLPEGGTLGLCGLTANCALVNNLKKELEPKHGSIKTLFLEDELWVEGRPARPATPAWILPKEYAGFSPAEKLEQLRGKLKEQGCTAQLVGKLDNLAWLLNLRAMDIECTPYAMAYCYVTPNRAVLFIDQARVTPEAKAELEANGVTLADYDSILDGMAAETEPQTVLAESATVNYAVYQVLENNPALTVKDAADPLLAMKGVKNEVELAHLRESHLRDAVAMVRFQIELENRLASGEQLTE
;
A
#
# COMPACT_ATOMS: atom_id res chain seq x y z
N ALA A 1 21.74 19.04 -15.03
CA ALA A 1 21.60 17.72 -15.62
C ALA A 1 20.40 17.75 -16.55
N PHE A 2 20.61 17.45 -17.85
CA PHE A 2 19.49 17.29 -18.80
C PHE A 2 18.71 16.04 -18.36
N VAL A 3 17.51 16.22 -17.86
CA VAL A 3 16.55 15.12 -17.70
C VAL A 3 16.08 14.76 -19.11
N MET A 4 16.59 13.67 -19.67
CA MET A 4 16.07 13.14 -20.92
C MET A 4 14.65 12.63 -20.65
N SER A 5 13.69 13.16 -21.39
CA SER A 5 12.32 12.63 -21.38
C SER A 5 12.34 11.16 -21.79
N MET A 6 12.04 10.26 -20.86
CA MET A 6 12.01 8.81 -21.09
C MET A 6 10.61 8.41 -21.55
N ASN A 7 10.37 8.43 -22.85
CA ASN A 7 9.03 8.26 -23.43
C ASN A 7 8.65 6.79 -23.68
N THR A 8 9.63 5.88 -23.74
CA THR A 8 9.41 4.47 -24.08
C THR A 8 9.87 3.52 -22.98
N VAL A 9 9.28 2.33 -22.92
CA VAL A 9 9.69 1.26 -21.98
C VAL A 9 11.17 0.90 -22.12
N PRO A 10 11.75 0.72 -23.34
CA PRO A 10 13.18 0.45 -23.48
C PRO A 10 14.08 1.58 -22.89
N GLU A 11 13.71 2.85 -23.07
CA GLU A 11 14.47 3.97 -22.50
C GLU A 11 14.41 3.95 -20.96
N ARG A 12 13.24 3.67 -20.38
CA ARG A 12 13.05 3.56 -18.92
C ARG A 12 13.85 2.40 -18.33
N LEU A 13 13.85 1.24 -19.01
CA LEU A 13 14.65 0.08 -18.61
C LEU A 13 16.16 0.36 -18.71
N ALA A 14 16.63 1.03 -19.76
CA ALA A 14 18.02 1.44 -19.87
C ALA A 14 18.44 2.36 -18.75
N ALA A 15 17.60 3.35 -18.39
CA ALA A 15 17.85 4.26 -17.28
C ALA A 15 17.87 3.52 -15.93
N LEU A 16 16.92 2.59 -15.71
CA LEU A 16 16.87 1.78 -14.49
C LEU A 16 18.14 0.92 -14.36
N ARG A 17 18.57 0.24 -15.40
CA ARG A 17 19.82 -0.54 -15.39
C ARG A 17 21.06 0.32 -15.16
N ALA A 18 21.11 1.53 -15.71
CA ALA A 18 22.19 2.47 -15.43
C ALA A 18 22.24 2.87 -13.94
N ALA A 19 21.09 3.15 -13.34
CA ALA A 19 20.94 3.45 -11.92
C ALA A 19 21.27 2.22 -11.05
N MET A 20 20.81 1.02 -11.42
CA MET A 20 21.18 -0.23 -10.75
C MET A 20 22.70 -0.41 -10.71
N LYS A 21 23.37 -0.26 -11.85
CA LYS A 21 24.84 -0.36 -11.96
C LYS A 21 25.55 0.67 -11.09
N ALA A 22 25.09 1.92 -11.12
CA ALA A 22 25.67 3.00 -10.30
C ALA A 22 25.53 2.75 -8.79
N ASN A 23 24.51 2.00 -8.39
CA ASN A 23 24.24 1.64 -6.99
C ASN A 23 24.76 0.26 -6.58
N GLY A 24 25.41 -0.48 -7.47
CA GLY A 24 25.91 -1.84 -7.20
C GLY A 24 24.79 -2.85 -6.98
N VAL A 25 23.71 -2.75 -7.76
CA VAL A 25 22.54 -3.62 -7.71
C VAL A 25 22.50 -4.49 -8.96
N ASP A 26 22.33 -5.79 -8.76
CA ASP A 26 22.32 -6.80 -9.83
C ASP A 26 20.89 -7.13 -10.30
N VAL A 27 19.94 -7.09 -9.39
CA VAL A 27 18.51 -7.36 -9.61
C VAL A 27 17.69 -6.28 -8.95
N TYR A 28 16.67 -5.74 -9.62
CA TYR A 28 15.75 -4.77 -9.05
C TYR A 28 14.32 -5.26 -9.16
N LEU A 29 13.58 -5.22 -8.04
CA LEU A 29 12.20 -5.66 -7.97
C LEU A 29 11.29 -4.47 -7.70
N ILE A 30 10.25 -4.30 -8.54
CA ILE A 30 9.19 -3.31 -8.39
C ILE A 30 7.86 -4.07 -8.20
N PRO A 31 7.31 -4.14 -6.98
CA PRO A 31 5.99 -4.71 -6.76
C PRO A 31 4.89 -3.72 -7.19
N VAL A 32 3.69 -4.22 -7.45
CA VAL A 32 2.49 -3.39 -7.35
C VAL A 32 2.27 -3.09 -5.87
N GLY A 33 2.43 -1.84 -5.47
CA GLY A 33 2.32 -1.48 -4.07
C GLY A 33 2.48 0.02 -3.83
N ASP A 34 1.93 0.45 -2.70
CA ASP A 34 2.10 1.77 -2.12
C ASP A 34 2.60 1.64 -0.67
N PRO A 35 2.87 2.75 0.05
CA PRO A 35 3.36 2.68 1.43
C PRO A 35 2.41 2.05 2.44
N HIS A 36 1.18 1.75 2.05
CA HIS A 36 0.08 1.29 2.92
C HIS A 36 -0.47 -0.08 2.54
N SER A 37 0.12 -0.76 1.56
CA SER A 37 -0.37 -2.03 1.01
C SER A 37 -1.84 -1.94 0.56
N SER A 38 -2.19 -0.83 -0.11
CA SER A 38 -3.54 -0.60 -0.63
C SER A 38 -3.85 -1.57 -1.77
N GLU A 39 -5.11 -1.98 -1.88
CA GLU A 39 -5.59 -2.82 -2.99
C GLU A 39 -5.59 -2.04 -4.31
N TYR A 40 -6.08 -0.80 -4.26
CA TYR A 40 -6.06 0.12 -5.40
C TYR A 40 -5.05 1.23 -5.12
N LEU A 41 -4.16 1.48 -6.09
CA LEU A 41 -3.07 2.42 -5.90
C LEU A 41 -3.45 3.81 -6.39
N PRO A 42 -3.04 4.87 -5.68
CA PRO A 42 -2.96 6.19 -6.29
C PRO A 42 -1.98 6.18 -7.48
N ASP A 43 -2.29 6.94 -8.52
CA ASP A 43 -1.48 7.01 -9.75
C ASP A 43 0.01 7.31 -9.50
N HIS A 44 0.31 8.05 -8.44
CA HIS A 44 1.69 8.33 -8.01
C HIS A 44 2.53 7.07 -7.78
N TYR A 45 1.90 5.96 -7.37
CA TYR A 45 2.57 4.71 -6.99
C TYR A 45 2.49 3.62 -8.07
N THR A 46 2.07 3.95 -9.29
CA THR A 46 2.01 3.01 -10.42
C THR A 46 3.35 2.80 -11.11
N SER A 47 4.43 2.68 -10.33
CA SER A 47 5.80 2.55 -10.85
C SER A 47 5.97 1.30 -11.70
N LEU A 48 5.34 0.17 -11.35
CA LEU A 48 5.40 -1.04 -12.17
C LEU A 48 4.87 -0.75 -13.58
N THR A 49 3.74 -0.07 -13.70
CA THR A 49 3.17 0.33 -14.99
C THR A 49 4.08 1.27 -15.76
N TYR A 50 4.67 2.25 -15.08
CA TYR A 50 5.60 3.19 -15.72
C TYR A 50 6.80 2.47 -16.34
N PHE A 51 7.45 1.55 -15.62
CA PHE A 51 8.65 0.88 -16.12
C PHE A 51 8.37 -0.28 -17.08
N SER A 52 7.24 -0.99 -16.92
CA SER A 52 6.94 -2.17 -17.73
C SER A 52 5.94 -1.91 -18.88
N GLY A 53 5.12 -0.87 -18.77
CA GLY A 53 3.98 -0.64 -19.65
C GLY A 53 2.77 -1.53 -19.35
N PHE A 54 2.84 -2.41 -18.36
CA PHE A 54 1.75 -3.30 -17.96
C PHE A 54 0.84 -2.67 -16.90
N HIS A 55 -0.46 -2.68 -17.16
CA HIS A 55 -1.51 -2.17 -16.26
C HIS A 55 -2.24 -3.34 -15.59
N GLY A 56 -1.68 -3.89 -14.53
CA GLY A 56 -2.32 -4.98 -13.79
C GLY A 56 -2.16 -4.83 -12.29
N GLU A 57 -3.05 -5.47 -11.58
CA GLU A 57 -3.00 -5.61 -10.12
C GLU A 57 -2.25 -6.90 -9.75
N ASN A 58 -1.88 -7.04 -8.47
CA ASN A 58 -1.23 -8.23 -7.95
C ASN A 58 -0.08 -8.73 -8.82
N SER A 59 0.88 -7.85 -9.10
CA SER A 59 1.98 -8.09 -10.03
C SER A 59 3.32 -7.71 -9.42
N ASN A 60 4.38 -8.31 -9.93
CA ASN A 60 5.76 -7.94 -9.65
C ASN A 60 6.50 -7.76 -10.96
N PHE A 61 7.43 -6.83 -11.00
CA PHE A 61 8.32 -6.61 -12.13
C PHE A 61 9.78 -6.75 -11.67
N VAL A 62 10.51 -7.65 -12.30
CA VAL A 62 11.91 -7.93 -11.96
C VAL A 62 12.79 -7.55 -13.15
N VAL A 63 13.82 -6.78 -12.89
CA VAL A 63 14.80 -6.32 -13.87
C VAL A 63 16.19 -6.77 -13.45
N THR A 64 16.89 -7.46 -14.34
CA THR A 64 18.33 -7.76 -14.24
C THR A 64 19.10 -6.89 -15.22
N MET A 65 20.41 -7.01 -15.26
CA MET A 65 21.24 -6.24 -16.20
C MET A 65 20.99 -6.63 -17.68
N THR A 66 20.39 -7.79 -17.94
CA THR A 66 20.18 -8.32 -19.31
C THR A 66 18.75 -8.73 -19.63
N GLU A 67 17.93 -8.99 -18.64
CA GLU A 67 16.58 -9.50 -18.78
C GLU A 67 15.59 -8.73 -17.92
N SER A 68 14.31 -8.81 -18.26
CA SER A 68 13.22 -8.31 -17.43
C SER A 68 11.98 -9.20 -17.56
N ALA A 69 11.23 -9.32 -16.48
CA ALA A 69 10.03 -10.15 -16.45
C ALA A 69 8.95 -9.54 -15.56
N VAL A 70 7.69 -9.67 -15.99
CA VAL A 70 6.51 -9.25 -15.25
C VAL A 70 5.66 -10.46 -14.90
N TRP A 71 5.28 -10.58 -13.65
CA TRP A 71 4.33 -11.58 -13.15
C TRP A 71 2.92 -11.03 -13.25
N ALA A 72 2.03 -11.79 -13.87
CA ALA A 72 0.61 -11.45 -13.94
C ALA A 72 -0.23 -12.65 -13.53
N ASP A 73 -1.34 -12.43 -12.86
CA ASP A 73 -2.31 -13.48 -12.57
C ASP A 73 -3.25 -13.75 -13.76
N GLY A 74 -4.04 -14.84 -13.67
CA GLY A 74 -4.86 -15.34 -14.78
C GLY A 74 -5.86 -14.34 -15.36
N ARG A 75 -6.27 -13.33 -14.58
CA ARG A 75 -7.18 -12.25 -15.05
C ARG A 75 -6.54 -11.38 -16.13
N TYR A 76 -5.22 -11.27 -16.11
CA TYR A 76 -4.44 -10.31 -16.90
C TYR A 76 -3.57 -10.93 -18.00
N PHE A 77 -3.55 -12.25 -18.23
CA PHE A 77 -2.65 -12.87 -19.19
C PHE A 77 -2.77 -12.27 -20.60
N VAL A 78 -4.00 -12.16 -21.11
CA VAL A 78 -4.24 -11.62 -22.47
C VAL A 78 -3.89 -10.14 -22.56
N GLN A 79 -4.18 -9.37 -21.51
CA GLN A 79 -3.85 -7.95 -21.45
C GLN A 79 -2.33 -7.76 -21.41
N ALA A 80 -1.65 -8.49 -20.52
CA ALA A 80 -0.20 -8.41 -20.37
C ALA A 80 0.53 -8.76 -21.68
N GLU A 81 0.11 -9.81 -22.39
CA GLU A 81 0.69 -10.17 -23.69
C GLU A 81 0.61 -9.02 -24.72
N LYS A 82 -0.52 -8.29 -24.72
CA LYS A 82 -0.71 -7.16 -25.64
C LYS A 82 0.10 -5.94 -25.23
N GLU A 83 0.12 -5.62 -23.93
CA GLU A 83 0.73 -4.41 -23.42
C GLU A 83 2.26 -4.45 -23.46
N ILE A 84 2.87 -5.63 -23.21
CA ILE A 84 4.33 -5.78 -23.28
C ILE A 84 4.83 -6.20 -24.67
N ALA A 85 3.94 -6.38 -25.64
CA ALA A 85 4.32 -6.80 -26.98
C ALA A 85 5.33 -5.82 -27.62
N GLY A 86 6.37 -6.38 -28.25
CA GLY A 86 7.44 -5.58 -28.87
C GLY A 86 8.48 -5.02 -27.88
N THR A 87 8.38 -5.34 -26.60
CA THR A 87 9.42 -5.09 -25.59
C THR A 87 10.25 -6.36 -25.34
N GLU A 88 11.32 -6.23 -24.55
CA GLU A 88 12.11 -7.37 -24.07
C GLU A 88 11.47 -8.13 -22.92
N ILE A 89 10.37 -7.61 -22.35
CA ILE A 89 9.78 -8.10 -21.09
C ILE A 89 9.14 -9.48 -21.30
N GLN A 90 9.51 -10.43 -20.46
CA GLN A 90 8.92 -11.76 -20.43
C GLN A 90 7.67 -11.77 -19.55
N LEU A 91 6.60 -12.42 -20.03
CA LEU A 91 5.41 -12.66 -19.22
C LEU A 91 5.57 -13.94 -18.41
N MET A 92 5.52 -13.79 -17.08
CA MET A 92 5.46 -14.90 -16.12
C MET A 92 3.99 -15.08 -15.67
N ARG A 93 3.37 -16.17 -16.12
CA ARG A 93 1.97 -16.50 -15.83
C ARG A 93 1.86 -17.12 -14.45
N MET A 94 1.45 -16.33 -13.45
CA MET A 94 1.36 -16.77 -12.07
C MET A 94 0.44 -17.98 -11.91
N GLY A 95 0.92 -18.99 -11.17
CA GLY A 95 0.16 -20.20 -10.86
C GLY A 95 0.18 -21.27 -11.95
N GLU A 96 0.78 -21.02 -13.13
CA GLU A 96 0.95 -22.06 -14.13
C GLU A 96 2.13 -23.00 -13.80
N PRO A 97 2.02 -24.29 -14.17
CA PRO A 97 3.08 -25.26 -13.90
C PRO A 97 4.44 -24.84 -14.48
N GLY A 98 5.47 -24.89 -13.64
CA GLY A 98 6.84 -24.55 -14.04
C GLY A 98 7.18 -23.06 -14.02
N VAL A 99 6.22 -22.19 -13.71
CA VAL A 99 6.46 -20.76 -13.55
C VAL A 99 6.86 -20.48 -12.10
N PRO A 100 8.09 -19.97 -11.84
CA PRO A 100 8.53 -19.62 -10.49
C PRO A 100 7.79 -18.39 -9.98
N THR A 101 7.72 -18.20 -8.66
CA THR A 101 7.34 -16.91 -8.09
C THR A 101 8.40 -15.86 -8.41
N ALA A 102 8.07 -14.59 -8.23
CA ALA A 102 9.04 -13.51 -8.42
C ALA A 102 10.23 -13.63 -7.47
N GLU A 103 9.99 -14.05 -6.24
CA GLU A 103 11.01 -14.27 -5.21
C GLU A 103 11.94 -15.44 -5.60
N GLU A 104 11.41 -16.60 -5.99
CA GLU A 104 12.18 -17.74 -6.48
C GLU A 104 13.03 -17.37 -7.71
N TYR A 105 12.45 -16.60 -8.63
CA TYR A 105 13.17 -16.10 -9.79
C TYR A 105 14.31 -15.18 -9.39
N CYS A 106 14.09 -14.24 -8.47
CA CYS A 106 15.16 -13.38 -7.94
C CYS A 106 16.30 -14.21 -7.35
N GLY A 107 15.99 -15.23 -6.55
CA GLY A 107 16.98 -16.17 -6.01
C GLY A 107 17.75 -16.91 -7.10
N LYS A 108 17.09 -17.29 -8.20
CA LYS A 108 17.70 -17.97 -9.33
C LYS A 108 18.67 -17.09 -10.14
N VAL A 109 18.26 -15.84 -10.44
CA VAL A 109 19.03 -14.96 -11.34
C VAL A 109 20.07 -14.10 -10.63
N LEU A 110 19.99 -13.96 -9.30
CA LEU A 110 20.99 -13.22 -8.53
C LEU A 110 22.35 -13.91 -8.64
N PRO A 111 23.45 -13.18 -8.95
CA PRO A 111 24.79 -13.73 -8.88
C PRO A 111 25.18 -14.05 -7.42
N GLU A 112 26.22 -14.90 -7.24
CA GLU A 112 26.79 -15.20 -5.94
C GLU A 112 27.26 -13.93 -5.23
N GLY A 113 26.83 -13.69 -3.99
CA GLY A 113 27.13 -12.48 -3.25
C GLY A 113 26.46 -11.22 -3.81
N GLY A 114 25.52 -11.36 -4.75
CA GLY A 114 24.87 -10.24 -5.44
C GLY A 114 23.92 -9.44 -4.54
N THR A 115 23.46 -8.31 -5.07
CA THR A 115 22.57 -7.39 -4.37
C THR A 115 21.25 -7.22 -5.13
N LEU A 116 20.12 -7.44 -4.43
CA LEU A 116 18.79 -7.10 -4.92
C LEU A 116 18.39 -5.73 -4.38
N GLY A 117 17.96 -4.84 -5.28
CA GLY A 117 17.41 -3.53 -4.92
C GLY A 117 15.88 -3.52 -4.98
N LEU A 118 15.26 -2.73 -4.13
CA LEU A 118 13.83 -2.42 -4.13
C LEU A 118 13.52 -1.15 -3.36
N CYS A 119 12.33 -0.58 -3.59
CA CYS A 119 11.84 0.52 -2.76
C CYS A 119 11.21 -0.04 -1.47
N GLY A 120 11.81 0.28 -0.32
CA GLY A 120 11.32 -0.18 0.97
C GLY A 120 9.97 0.40 1.39
N LEU A 121 9.55 1.52 0.80
CA LEU A 121 8.23 2.12 1.07
C LEU A 121 7.09 1.41 0.34
N THR A 122 7.35 0.81 -0.83
CA THR A 122 6.31 0.14 -1.64
C THR A 122 6.32 -1.38 -1.51
N ALA A 123 7.37 -1.94 -0.92
CA ALA A 123 7.47 -3.36 -0.59
C ALA A 123 7.07 -3.60 0.87
N ASN A 124 6.14 -4.52 1.14
CA ASN A 124 5.83 -4.91 2.51
C ASN A 124 6.92 -5.82 3.10
N CYS A 125 6.92 -5.94 4.42
CA CYS A 125 7.95 -6.71 5.12
C CYS A 125 7.88 -8.21 4.82
N ALA A 126 6.70 -8.77 4.59
CA ALA A 126 6.52 -10.18 4.25
C ALA A 126 7.19 -10.54 2.91
N LEU A 127 7.01 -9.71 1.88
CA LEU A 127 7.69 -9.85 0.59
C LEU A 127 9.21 -9.87 0.77
N VAL A 128 9.73 -8.90 1.52
CA VAL A 128 11.18 -8.80 1.75
C VAL A 128 11.72 -9.99 2.55
N ASN A 129 10.97 -10.49 3.52
CA ASN A 129 11.35 -11.69 4.28
C ASN A 129 11.37 -12.95 3.39
N ASN A 130 10.45 -13.08 2.45
CA ASN A 130 10.48 -14.16 1.46
C ASN A 130 11.68 -14.03 0.52
N LEU A 131 11.95 -12.82 0.01
CA LEU A 131 13.15 -12.56 -0.80
C LEU A 131 14.44 -12.94 -0.04
N LYS A 132 14.58 -12.54 1.22
CA LYS A 132 15.76 -12.91 2.04
C LYS A 132 16.00 -14.43 2.06
N LYS A 133 14.93 -15.23 2.21
CA LYS A 133 15.04 -16.69 2.19
C LYS A 133 15.54 -17.22 0.85
N GLU A 134 15.02 -16.68 -0.25
CA GLU A 134 15.42 -17.09 -1.60
C GLU A 134 16.84 -16.65 -1.99
N LEU A 135 17.32 -15.54 -1.41
CA LEU A 135 18.67 -15.02 -1.67
C LEU A 135 19.75 -15.64 -0.77
N GLU A 136 19.38 -16.22 0.37
CA GLU A 136 20.31 -16.81 1.35
C GLU A 136 21.27 -17.85 0.74
N PRO A 137 20.83 -18.81 -0.12
CA PRO A 137 21.71 -19.81 -0.71
C PRO A 137 22.85 -19.24 -1.55
N LYS A 138 22.70 -18.01 -2.02
CA LYS A 138 23.73 -17.29 -2.81
C LYS A 138 24.43 -16.18 -2.03
N HIS A 139 24.29 -16.15 -0.71
CA HIS A 139 24.82 -15.08 0.14
C HIS A 139 24.41 -13.68 -0.34
N GLY A 140 23.20 -13.58 -0.93
CA GLY A 140 22.65 -12.35 -1.48
C GLY A 140 22.27 -11.36 -0.41
N SER A 141 22.28 -10.09 -0.77
CA SER A 141 21.87 -8.97 0.10
C SER A 141 20.72 -8.18 -0.52
N ILE A 142 19.98 -7.47 0.33
CA ILE A 142 18.91 -6.55 -0.10
C ILE A 142 19.33 -5.12 0.22
N LYS A 143 19.20 -4.23 -0.76
CA LYS A 143 19.45 -2.80 -0.64
C LYS A 143 18.16 -2.02 -0.93
N THR A 144 17.72 -1.20 0.02
CA THR A 144 16.60 -0.29 -0.21
C THR A 144 17.05 0.96 -0.92
N LEU A 145 16.35 1.33 -1.99
CA LEU A 145 16.65 2.47 -2.86
C LEU A 145 15.33 3.15 -3.27
N PHE A 146 15.43 4.37 -3.77
CA PHE A 146 14.28 5.14 -4.28
C PHE A 146 14.44 5.40 -5.78
N LEU A 147 14.87 4.38 -6.55
CA LEU A 147 15.14 4.53 -7.99
C LEU A 147 13.90 4.95 -8.78
N GLU A 148 12.71 4.52 -8.36
CA GLU A 148 11.44 4.93 -8.97
C GLU A 148 11.24 6.45 -8.83
N ASP A 149 11.56 7.02 -7.67
CA ASP A 149 11.42 8.45 -7.41
C ASP A 149 12.47 9.28 -8.12
N GLU A 150 13.68 8.73 -8.26
CA GLU A 150 14.80 9.38 -8.95
C GLU A 150 14.60 9.41 -10.48
N LEU A 151 14.02 8.35 -11.04
CA LEU A 151 13.91 8.17 -12.49
C LEU A 151 12.56 8.63 -13.05
N TRP A 152 11.48 8.45 -12.33
CA TRP A 152 10.16 8.88 -12.76
C TRP A 152 9.80 10.24 -12.15
N VAL A 153 10.37 11.30 -12.67
CA VAL A 153 10.12 12.68 -12.22
C VAL A 153 9.17 13.39 -13.18
N GLU A 154 9.49 13.36 -14.49
CA GLU A 154 8.68 14.03 -15.50
C GLU A 154 7.37 13.27 -15.75
N GLY A 155 6.25 13.99 -15.68
CA GLY A 155 4.92 13.42 -15.89
C GLY A 155 4.41 12.51 -14.79
N ARG A 156 5.13 12.37 -13.67
CA ARG A 156 4.65 11.60 -12.52
C ARG A 156 3.49 12.32 -11.86
N PRO A 157 2.34 11.66 -11.65
CA PRO A 157 1.24 12.23 -10.88
C PRO A 157 1.69 12.63 -9.47
N ALA A 158 1.15 13.72 -8.95
CA ALA A 158 1.40 14.12 -7.57
C ALA A 158 0.80 13.09 -6.60
N ARG A 159 1.35 13.01 -5.38
CA ARG A 159 0.70 12.26 -4.30
C ARG A 159 -0.69 12.86 -4.03
N PRO A 160 -1.69 12.03 -3.70
CA PRO A 160 -3.02 12.53 -3.36
C PRO A 160 -2.97 13.53 -2.21
N ALA A 161 -3.75 14.60 -2.34
CA ALA A 161 -3.86 15.65 -1.33
C ALA A 161 -5.32 16.15 -1.20
N THR A 162 -6.27 15.22 -1.23
CA THR A 162 -7.68 15.56 -1.06
C THR A 162 -7.96 16.01 0.38
N PRO A 163 -8.92 16.90 0.61
CA PRO A 163 -9.25 17.34 1.96
C PRO A 163 -9.60 16.17 2.87
N ALA A 164 -8.98 16.12 4.05
CA ALA A 164 -9.25 15.10 5.07
C ALA A 164 -10.23 15.65 6.11
N TRP A 165 -11.26 14.85 6.42
CA TRP A 165 -12.36 15.20 7.31
C TRP A 165 -12.72 14.03 8.24
N ILE A 166 -13.47 14.30 9.30
CA ILE A 166 -13.90 13.28 10.28
C ILE A 166 -15.36 12.91 10.06
N LEU A 167 -15.63 11.61 9.93
CA LEU A 167 -16.99 11.08 9.94
C LEU A 167 -17.60 11.27 11.33
N PRO A 168 -18.74 11.98 11.46
CA PRO A 168 -19.35 12.24 12.75
C PRO A 168 -19.72 10.96 13.51
N LYS A 169 -19.66 11.03 14.85
CA LYS A 169 -20.02 9.89 15.73
C LYS A 169 -21.42 9.35 15.49
N GLU A 170 -22.36 10.18 15.06
CA GLU A 170 -23.73 9.75 14.71
C GLU A 170 -23.79 8.74 13.57
N TYR A 171 -22.75 8.69 12.72
CA TYR A 171 -22.61 7.68 11.66
C TYR A 171 -21.62 6.56 12.04
N ALA A 172 -20.60 6.88 12.83
CA ALA A 172 -19.55 5.93 13.21
C ALA A 172 -19.87 5.10 14.47
N GLY A 173 -20.81 5.56 15.31
CA GLY A 173 -21.21 4.93 16.56
C GLY A 173 -20.29 5.22 17.74
N PHE A 174 -18.97 5.24 17.50
CA PHE A 174 -17.94 5.58 18.50
C PHE A 174 -17.07 6.73 18.04
N SER A 175 -16.58 7.53 19.01
CA SER A 175 -15.57 8.55 18.74
C SER A 175 -14.18 7.93 18.54
N PRO A 176 -13.22 8.67 17.95
CA PRO A 176 -11.83 8.22 17.88
C PRO A 176 -11.24 7.85 19.24
N ALA A 177 -11.52 8.63 20.29
CA ALA A 177 -11.03 8.36 21.65
C ALA A 177 -11.56 7.02 22.19
N GLU A 178 -12.86 6.72 22.00
CA GLU A 178 -13.46 5.44 22.41
C GLU A 178 -12.84 4.26 21.65
N LYS A 179 -12.58 4.41 20.35
CA LYS A 179 -11.96 3.35 19.52
C LYS A 179 -10.48 3.16 19.88
N LEU A 180 -9.75 4.23 20.18
CA LEU A 180 -8.36 4.15 20.64
C LEU A 180 -8.27 3.41 21.98
N GLU A 181 -9.20 3.63 22.90
CA GLU A 181 -9.24 2.92 24.18
C GLU A 181 -9.55 1.42 23.99
N GLN A 182 -10.49 1.08 23.10
CA GLN A 182 -10.77 -0.30 22.73
C GLN A 182 -9.53 -0.96 22.11
N LEU A 183 -8.82 -0.28 21.22
CA LEU A 183 -7.58 -0.79 20.62
C LEU A 183 -6.50 -1.05 21.68
N ARG A 184 -6.29 -0.13 22.62
CA ARG A 184 -5.33 -0.30 23.72
C ARG A 184 -5.65 -1.56 24.55
N GLY A 185 -6.93 -1.81 24.79
CA GLY A 185 -7.40 -3.05 25.44
C GLY A 185 -6.99 -4.31 24.64
N LYS A 186 -7.20 -4.30 23.32
CA LYS A 186 -6.83 -5.42 22.44
C LYS A 186 -5.32 -5.62 22.34
N LEU A 187 -4.55 -4.56 22.29
CA LEU A 187 -3.08 -4.64 22.31
C LEU A 187 -2.58 -5.28 23.59
N LYS A 188 -3.14 -4.91 24.73
CA LYS A 188 -2.79 -5.52 26.03
C LYS A 188 -3.10 -7.03 26.06
N GLU A 189 -4.24 -7.46 25.53
CA GLU A 189 -4.60 -8.88 25.38
C GLU A 189 -3.55 -9.65 24.56
N GLN A 190 -2.96 -9.00 23.55
CA GLN A 190 -1.90 -9.58 22.72
C GLN A 190 -0.48 -9.41 23.29
N GLY A 191 -0.33 -8.83 24.48
CA GLY A 191 0.98 -8.56 25.07
C GLY A 191 1.77 -7.45 24.37
N CYS A 192 1.07 -6.55 23.69
CA CYS A 192 1.64 -5.35 23.06
C CYS A 192 1.26 -4.10 23.86
N THR A 193 2.11 -3.07 23.78
CA THR A 193 1.83 -1.75 24.38
C THR A 193 1.54 -0.69 23.34
N ALA A 194 2.01 -0.89 22.12
CA ALA A 194 1.85 0.06 21.03
C ALA A 194 1.48 -0.64 19.73
N GLN A 195 0.98 0.13 18.77
CA GLN A 195 0.76 -0.32 17.39
C GLN A 195 1.12 0.78 16.41
N LEU A 196 1.77 0.40 15.32
CA LEU A 196 1.83 1.22 14.12
C LEU A 196 0.73 0.78 13.15
N VAL A 197 -0.23 1.65 12.94
CA VAL A 197 -1.35 1.46 12.01
C VAL A 197 -0.94 2.06 10.67
N GLY A 198 -0.63 1.21 9.70
CA GLY A 198 -0.27 1.62 8.33
C GLY A 198 -1.39 1.38 7.32
N LYS A 199 -2.30 0.44 7.57
CA LYS A 199 -3.38 0.08 6.65
C LYS A 199 -4.48 1.15 6.67
N LEU A 200 -4.78 1.72 5.49
CA LEU A 200 -5.63 2.92 5.39
C LEU A 200 -7.08 2.69 5.83
N ASP A 201 -7.65 1.55 5.53
CA ASP A 201 -9.01 1.18 5.94
C ASP A 201 -9.13 1.00 7.47
N ASN A 202 -8.11 0.44 8.12
CA ASN A 202 -8.03 0.30 9.56
C ASN A 202 -7.89 1.69 10.23
N LEU A 203 -7.05 2.54 9.68
CA LEU A 203 -6.86 3.91 10.16
C LEU A 203 -8.11 4.75 9.99
N ALA A 204 -8.77 4.65 8.83
CA ALA A 204 -10.01 5.35 8.55
C ALA A 204 -11.13 4.98 9.55
N TRP A 205 -11.23 3.71 9.92
CA TRP A 205 -12.17 3.27 10.93
C TRP A 205 -11.78 3.72 12.33
N LEU A 206 -10.50 3.57 12.71
CA LEU A 206 -9.99 3.89 14.05
C LEU A 206 -10.23 5.36 14.42
N LEU A 207 -9.88 6.25 13.52
CA LEU A 207 -9.93 7.70 13.73
C LEU A 207 -11.17 8.37 13.13
N ASN A 208 -12.09 7.62 12.54
CA ASN A 208 -13.20 8.17 11.74
C ASN A 208 -12.73 9.10 10.62
N LEU A 209 -11.48 8.98 10.20
CA LEU A 209 -10.84 9.84 9.21
C LEU A 209 -11.23 9.43 7.79
N ARG A 210 -11.58 10.41 6.96
CA ARG A 210 -11.95 10.22 5.56
C ARG A 210 -11.23 11.22 4.67
N ALA A 211 -10.91 10.77 3.46
CA ALA A 211 -10.48 11.58 2.33
C ALA A 211 -10.75 10.77 1.05
N MET A 212 -10.47 11.31 -0.12
CA MET A 212 -10.67 10.62 -1.39
C MET A 212 -9.34 10.40 -2.10
N ASP A 213 -8.34 9.89 -1.38
CA ASP A 213 -6.99 9.67 -1.92
C ASP A 213 -6.90 8.43 -2.81
N ILE A 214 -7.75 7.46 -2.56
CA ILE A 214 -7.91 6.25 -3.36
C ILE A 214 -9.24 6.36 -4.12
N GLU A 215 -9.22 6.08 -5.40
CA GLU A 215 -10.43 6.14 -6.23
C GLU A 215 -11.54 5.24 -5.65
N CYS A 216 -12.75 5.77 -5.61
CA CYS A 216 -13.94 5.09 -5.05
C CYS A 216 -13.83 4.63 -3.59
N THR A 217 -12.77 5.04 -2.86
CA THR A 217 -12.52 4.62 -1.48
C THR A 217 -12.21 5.82 -0.60
N PRO A 218 -12.97 6.06 0.48
CA PRO A 218 -12.83 7.29 1.27
C PRO A 218 -11.69 7.21 2.30
N TYR A 219 -10.48 6.91 1.84
CA TYR A 219 -9.29 6.79 2.68
C TYR A 219 -8.36 7.99 2.55
N ALA A 220 -7.69 8.32 3.65
CA ALA A 220 -6.62 9.30 3.73
C ALA A 220 -5.27 8.59 3.82
N MET A 221 -4.31 8.93 2.98
CA MET A 221 -2.92 8.47 3.13
C MET A 221 -2.32 9.02 4.42
N ALA A 222 -2.12 8.15 5.40
CA ALA A 222 -1.60 8.50 6.71
C ALA A 222 -1.10 7.25 7.45
N TYR A 223 -0.29 7.46 8.49
CA TYR A 223 0.04 6.45 9.50
C TYR A 223 -0.46 6.92 10.86
N CYS A 224 -0.76 6.00 11.76
CA CYS A 224 -1.03 6.34 13.14
C CYS A 224 -0.19 5.48 14.08
N TYR A 225 0.56 6.11 14.96
CA TYR A 225 1.30 5.44 16.02
C TYR A 225 0.54 5.59 17.33
N VAL A 226 0.10 4.48 17.90
CA VAL A 226 -0.72 4.44 19.12
C VAL A 226 0.09 3.82 20.22
N THR A 227 0.20 4.50 21.36
CA THR A 227 0.79 4.03 22.62
C THR A 227 -0.25 4.10 23.75
N PRO A 228 0.06 3.64 24.98
CA PRO A 228 -0.88 3.75 26.09
C PRO A 228 -1.37 5.18 26.37
N ASN A 229 -0.51 6.18 26.13
CA ASN A 229 -0.76 7.55 26.56
C ASN A 229 -0.92 8.56 25.41
N ARG A 230 -0.66 8.17 24.16
CA ARG A 230 -0.72 9.07 23.01
C ARG A 230 -1.15 8.36 21.74
N ALA A 231 -1.63 9.14 20.78
CA ALA A 231 -1.81 8.72 19.40
C ALA A 231 -1.27 9.84 18.50
N VAL A 232 -0.39 9.50 17.56
CA VAL A 232 0.21 10.45 16.61
C VAL A 232 -0.21 10.07 15.20
N LEU A 233 -0.89 10.98 14.53
CA LEU A 233 -1.30 10.84 13.13
C LEU A 233 -0.28 11.52 12.23
N PHE A 234 0.44 10.74 11.42
CA PHE A 234 1.36 11.23 10.39
C PHE A 234 0.59 11.42 9.09
N ILE A 235 0.30 12.65 8.75
CA ILE A 235 -0.51 13.05 7.59
C ILE A 235 0.01 14.37 7.04
N ASP A 236 -0.20 14.63 5.73
CA ASP A 236 0.00 15.97 5.19
C ASP A 236 -1.00 16.93 5.86
N GLN A 237 -0.50 17.73 6.80
CA GLN A 237 -1.33 18.57 7.65
C GLN A 237 -2.06 19.67 6.87
N ALA A 238 -1.54 20.09 5.71
CA ALA A 238 -2.13 21.16 4.91
C ALA A 238 -3.52 20.80 4.37
N ARG A 239 -3.82 19.49 4.26
CA ARG A 239 -5.10 18.98 3.76
C ARG A 239 -6.12 18.60 4.86
N VAL A 240 -5.71 18.62 6.13
CA VAL A 240 -6.62 18.37 7.25
C VAL A 240 -7.47 19.60 7.48
N THR A 241 -8.81 19.46 7.39
CA THR A 241 -9.69 20.60 7.63
C THR A 241 -9.55 21.10 9.06
N PRO A 242 -9.78 22.41 9.33
CA PRO A 242 -9.70 22.95 10.69
C PRO A 242 -10.60 22.21 11.68
N GLU A 243 -11.79 21.83 11.25
CA GLU A 243 -12.77 21.07 12.03
C GLU A 243 -12.24 19.65 12.34
N ALA A 244 -11.66 18.98 11.35
CA ALA A 244 -11.08 17.65 11.53
C ALA A 244 -9.87 17.70 12.47
N LYS A 245 -9.03 18.71 12.36
CA LYS A 245 -7.90 18.91 13.28
C LYS A 245 -8.38 19.11 14.71
N ALA A 246 -9.34 20.00 14.93
CA ALA A 246 -9.91 20.26 16.26
C ALA A 246 -10.54 18.99 16.87
N GLU A 247 -11.27 18.21 16.06
CA GLU A 247 -11.89 16.95 16.49
C GLU A 247 -10.83 15.89 16.86
N LEU A 248 -9.77 15.73 16.05
CA LEU A 248 -8.67 14.82 16.35
C LEU A 248 -7.96 15.20 17.65
N GLU A 249 -7.62 16.47 17.82
CA GLU A 249 -6.97 17.00 19.04
C GLU A 249 -7.86 16.81 20.28
N ALA A 250 -9.17 17.05 20.18
CA ALA A 250 -10.13 16.81 21.24
C ALA A 250 -10.25 15.33 21.63
N ASN A 251 -9.95 14.41 20.70
CA ASN A 251 -9.92 12.97 20.92
C ASN A 251 -8.52 12.44 21.30
N GLY A 252 -7.57 13.31 21.64
CA GLY A 252 -6.23 12.93 22.09
C GLY A 252 -5.27 12.49 20.99
N VAL A 253 -5.52 12.90 19.74
CA VAL A 253 -4.66 12.61 18.58
C VAL A 253 -3.87 13.86 18.22
N THR A 254 -2.54 13.76 18.21
CA THR A 254 -1.65 14.81 17.71
C THR A 254 -1.27 14.55 16.26
N LEU A 255 -0.99 15.62 15.50
CA LEU A 255 -0.63 15.54 14.09
C LEU A 255 0.88 15.75 13.92
N ALA A 256 1.47 14.96 12.99
CA ALA A 256 2.83 15.12 12.51
C ALA A 256 2.82 15.04 10.97
N ASP A 257 3.89 15.51 10.33
CA ASP A 257 3.97 15.44 8.87
C ASP A 257 4.11 14.01 8.37
N TYR A 258 3.43 13.70 7.27
CA TYR A 258 3.42 12.37 6.66
C TYR A 258 4.83 11.82 6.41
N ASP A 259 5.70 12.66 5.83
CA ASP A 259 7.07 12.26 5.48
C ASP A 259 7.99 12.11 6.70
N SER A 260 7.55 12.51 7.89
CA SER A 260 8.33 12.36 9.13
C SER A 260 8.15 11.00 9.81
N ILE A 261 7.44 10.04 9.22
CA ILE A 261 7.17 8.73 9.85
C ILE A 261 8.45 7.98 10.21
N LEU A 262 9.44 7.93 9.32
CA LEU A 262 10.70 7.22 9.58
C LEU A 262 11.49 7.89 10.71
N ASP A 263 11.63 9.20 10.66
CA ASP A 263 12.33 9.99 11.69
C ASP A 263 11.58 9.92 13.03
N GLY A 264 10.25 9.99 13.00
CA GLY A 264 9.42 9.89 14.20
C GLY A 264 9.57 8.54 14.90
N MET A 265 9.60 7.45 14.14
CA MET A 265 9.81 6.12 14.71
C MET A 265 11.26 5.89 15.15
N ALA A 266 12.24 6.45 14.46
CA ALA A 266 13.63 6.41 14.87
C ALA A 266 13.89 7.21 16.16
N ALA A 267 13.18 8.30 16.37
CA ALA A 267 13.30 9.17 17.53
C ALA A 267 12.51 8.69 18.77
N GLU A 268 11.73 7.61 18.66
CA GLU A 268 11.01 7.06 19.81
C GLU A 268 11.97 6.56 20.89
N THR A 269 11.79 7.03 22.12
CA THR A 269 12.64 6.71 23.28
C THR A 269 11.93 5.94 24.38
N GLU A 270 10.60 5.94 24.36
CA GLU A 270 9.81 5.19 25.36
C GLU A 270 9.83 3.70 25.01
N PRO A 271 10.19 2.80 25.94
CA PRO A 271 10.15 1.37 25.71
C PRO A 271 8.74 0.89 25.36
N GLN A 272 8.58 0.29 24.19
CA GLN A 272 7.30 -0.24 23.71
C GLN A 272 7.47 -1.62 23.08
N THR A 273 6.46 -2.47 23.26
CA THR A 273 6.24 -3.65 22.41
C THR A 273 5.24 -3.26 21.33
N VAL A 274 5.74 -3.05 20.10
CA VAL A 274 4.97 -2.51 18.98
C VAL A 274 4.42 -3.64 18.13
N LEU A 275 3.11 -3.72 17.99
CA LEU A 275 2.47 -4.58 17.00
C LEU A 275 2.65 -3.94 15.61
N ALA A 276 3.26 -4.69 14.70
CA ALA A 276 3.42 -4.31 13.30
C ALA A 276 3.25 -5.57 12.44
N GLU A 277 2.17 -5.63 11.66
CA GLU A 277 1.87 -6.79 10.81
C GLU A 277 2.74 -6.75 9.55
N SER A 278 3.63 -7.72 9.39
CA SER A 278 4.61 -7.77 8.29
C SER A 278 3.97 -7.81 6.89
N ALA A 279 2.75 -8.31 6.79
CA ALA A 279 2.00 -8.37 5.52
C ALA A 279 1.48 -7.00 5.04
N THR A 280 1.36 -6.01 5.94
CA THR A 280 0.73 -4.71 5.63
C THR A 280 1.64 -3.51 5.88
N VAL A 281 2.64 -3.65 6.75
CA VAL A 281 3.61 -2.58 7.03
C VAL A 281 4.72 -2.61 5.99
N ASN A 282 5.06 -1.46 5.40
CA ASN A 282 6.15 -1.38 4.46
C ASN A 282 7.51 -1.62 5.13
N TYR A 283 8.46 -2.12 4.35
CA TYR A 283 9.74 -2.58 4.86
C TYR A 283 10.59 -1.43 5.44
N ALA A 284 10.54 -0.23 4.85
CA ALA A 284 11.31 0.91 5.35
C ALA A 284 10.91 1.28 6.78
N VAL A 285 9.62 1.36 7.05
CA VAL A 285 9.10 1.65 8.39
C VAL A 285 9.40 0.48 9.34
N TYR A 286 9.19 -0.75 8.89
CA TYR A 286 9.45 -1.94 9.71
C TYR A 286 10.93 -2.03 10.15
N GLN A 287 11.87 -1.73 9.25
CA GLN A 287 13.29 -1.68 9.57
C GLN A 287 13.61 -0.64 10.65
N VAL A 288 13.01 0.54 10.56
CA VAL A 288 13.22 1.58 11.58
C VAL A 288 12.72 1.12 12.94
N LEU A 289 11.56 0.46 13.00
CA LEU A 289 11.05 -0.10 14.25
C LEU A 289 11.98 -1.18 14.83
N GLU A 290 12.48 -2.11 13.99
CA GLU A 290 13.39 -3.16 14.44
C GLU A 290 14.76 -2.63 14.91
N ASN A 291 15.25 -1.57 14.27
CA ASN A 291 16.55 -0.98 14.58
C ASN A 291 16.50 -0.01 15.78
N ASN A 292 15.32 0.38 16.24
CA ASN A 292 15.21 1.26 17.39
C ASN A 292 15.34 0.47 18.70
N PRO A 293 16.37 0.72 19.54
CA PRO A 293 16.62 -0.04 20.76
C PRO A 293 15.54 0.10 21.84
N ALA A 294 14.69 1.12 21.77
CA ALA A 294 13.55 1.31 22.67
C ALA A 294 12.34 0.43 22.28
N LEU A 295 12.32 -0.11 21.05
CA LEU A 295 11.17 -0.82 20.51
C LEU A 295 11.44 -2.33 20.39
N THR A 296 10.45 -3.12 20.76
CA THR A 296 10.41 -4.56 20.45
C THR A 296 9.25 -4.78 19.48
N VAL A 297 9.56 -5.20 18.26
CA VAL A 297 8.52 -5.45 17.25
C VAL A 297 7.91 -6.82 17.46
N LYS A 298 6.58 -6.87 17.46
CA LYS A 298 5.80 -8.10 17.44
C LYS A 298 5.03 -8.18 16.11
N ASP A 299 5.41 -9.15 15.28
CA ASP A 299 4.65 -9.48 14.07
C ASP A 299 3.42 -10.30 14.45
N ALA A 300 2.26 -9.70 14.33
CA ALA A 300 0.98 -10.33 14.65
C ALA A 300 -0.14 -9.66 13.84
N ALA A 301 -1.26 -10.37 13.72
CA ALA A 301 -2.45 -9.86 13.02
C ALA A 301 -2.98 -8.57 13.67
N ASP A 302 -3.31 -7.60 12.84
CA ASP A 302 -3.86 -6.31 13.26
C ASP A 302 -5.26 -6.52 13.88
N PRO A 303 -5.46 -6.19 15.17
CA PRO A 303 -6.76 -6.35 15.82
C PRO A 303 -7.85 -5.45 15.22
N LEU A 304 -7.48 -4.36 14.56
CA LEU A 304 -8.42 -3.44 13.91
C LEU A 304 -9.23 -4.12 12.81
N LEU A 305 -8.69 -5.15 12.15
CA LEU A 305 -9.41 -5.90 11.15
C LEU A 305 -10.68 -6.55 11.74
N ALA A 306 -10.55 -7.21 12.87
CA ALA A 306 -11.68 -7.81 13.58
C ALA A 306 -12.60 -6.75 14.20
N MET A 307 -12.03 -5.69 14.80
CA MET A 307 -12.79 -4.61 15.45
C MET A 307 -13.73 -3.91 14.46
N LYS A 308 -13.25 -3.54 13.27
CA LYS A 308 -14.11 -2.92 12.23
C LYS A 308 -15.04 -3.94 11.56
N GLY A 309 -14.64 -5.22 11.55
CA GLY A 309 -15.43 -6.32 10.99
C GLY A 309 -16.75 -6.53 11.73
N VAL A 310 -16.73 -6.42 13.06
CA VAL A 310 -17.91 -6.52 13.93
C VAL A 310 -18.56 -5.14 14.06
N LYS A 311 -19.61 -4.92 13.29
CA LYS A 311 -20.31 -3.62 13.21
C LYS A 311 -21.09 -3.33 14.51
N ASN A 312 -21.02 -2.08 14.98
CA ASN A 312 -21.86 -1.61 16.08
C ASN A 312 -23.31 -1.34 15.59
N GLU A 313 -24.23 -1.08 16.53
CA GLU A 313 -25.66 -0.89 16.21
C GLU A 313 -25.91 0.31 15.28
N VAL A 314 -25.13 1.38 15.38
CA VAL A 314 -25.23 2.56 14.50
C VAL A 314 -24.77 2.22 13.09
N GLU A 315 -23.62 1.58 12.96
CA GLU A 315 -23.11 1.11 11.67
C GLU A 315 -24.08 0.12 11.01
N LEU A 316 -24.67 -0.82 11.78
CA LEU A 316 -25.65 -1.76 11.28
C LEU A 316 -26.94 -1.08 10.77
N ALA A 317 -27.43 -0.07 11.49
CA ALA A 317 -28.61 0.68 11.08
C ALA A 317 -28.37 1.40 9.74
N HIS A 318 -27.24 2.10 9.61
CA HIS A 318 -26.90 2.79 8.37
C HIS A 318 -26.61 1.83 7.20
N LEU A 319 -25.96 0.69 7.47
CA LEU A 319 -25.76 -0.34 6.44
C LEU A 319 -27.10 -0.88 5.91
N ARG A 320 -28.04 -1.20 6.79
CA ARG A 320 -29.37 -1.68 6.37
C ARG A 320 -30.09 -0.65 5.51
N GLU A 321 -30.07 0.63 5.90
CA GLU A 321 -30.65 1.72 5.11
C GLU A 321 -29.97 1.88 3.76
N SER A 322 -28.63 1.87 3.73
CA SER A 322 -27.85 1.96 2.50
C SER A 322 -28.15 0.82 1.53
N HIS A 323 -28.20 -0.42 2.03
CA HIS A 323 -28.55 -1.58 1.21
C HIS A 323 -29.98 -1.53 0.68
N LEU A 324 -30.94 -0.98 1.44
CA LEU A 324 -32.29 -0.79 0.95
C LEU A 324 -32.35 0.20 -0.21
N ARG A 325 -31.63 1.33 -0.11
CA ARG A 325 -31.53 2.32 -1.20
C ARG A 325 -30.86 1.72 -2.43
N ASP A 326 -29.78 0.97 -2.24
CA ASP A 326 -29.06 0.28 -3.31
C ASP A 326 -29.94 -0.77 -4.00
N ALA A 327 -30.66 -1.59 -3.23
CA ALA A 327 -31.61 -2.57 -3.75
C ALA A 327 -32.70 -1.93 -4.63
N VAL A 328 -33.22 -0.77 -4.23
CA VAL A 328 -34.18 0.00 -5.05
C VAL A 328 -33.55 0.48 -6.35
N ALA A 329 -32.32 0.96 -6.30
CA ALA A 329 -31.58 1.38 -7.50
C ALA A 329 -31.36 0.19 -8.47
N MET A 330 -30.97 -0.98 -7.94
CA MET A 330 -30.77 -2.19 -8.74
C MET A 330 -32.07 -2.69 -9.38
N VAL A 331 -33.17 -2.70 -8.66
CA VAL A 331 -34.50 -3.07 -9.23
C VAL A 331 -34.91 -2.11 -10.35
N ARG A 332 -34.70 -0.79 -10.15
CA ARG A 332 -34.99 0.20 -11.18
C ARG A 332 -34.12 0.01 -12.42
N PHE A 333 -32.82 -0.25 -12.20
CA PHE A 333 -31.89 -0.55 -13.29
C PHE A 333 -32.33 -1.79 -14.09
N GLN A 334 -32.71 -2.88 -13.40
CA GLN A 334 -33.18 -4.09 -14.05
C GLN A 334 -34.42 -3.85 -14.90
N ILE A 335 -35.42 -3.13 -14.37
CA ILE A 335 -36.64 -2.78 -15.11
C ILE A 335 -36.32 -1.96 -16.35
N GLU A 336 -35.41 -0.94 -16.22
CA GLU A 336 -35.02 -0.11 -17.35
C GLU A 336 -34.26 -0.93 -18.41
N LEU A 337 -33.35 -1.80 -17.99
CA LEU A 337 -32.60 -2.69 -18.87
C LEU A 337 -33.55 -3.62 -19.65
N GLU A 338 -34.51 -4.25 -18.98
CA GLU A 338 -35.50 -5.13 -19.62
C GLU A 338 -36.36 -4.38 -20.64
N ASN A 339 -36.83 -3.16 -20.30
CA ASN A 339 -37.62 -2.34 -21.20
C ASN A 339 -36.83 -1.91 -22.44
N ARG A 340 -35.59 -1.51 -22.29
CA ARG A 340 -34.73 -1.09 -23.41
C ARG A 340 -34.37 -2.26 -24.32
N LEU A 341 -34.05 -3.41 -23.75
CA LEU A 341 -33.83 -4.64 -24.54
C LEU A 341 -35.09 -5.07 -25.29
N ALA A 342 -36.29 -5.00 -24.66
CA ALA A 342 -37.56 -5.33 -25.31
C ALA A 342 -37.91 -4.35 -26.46
N SER A 343 -37.44 -3.11 -26.41
CA SER A 343 -37.59 -2.15 -27.49
C SER A 343 -36.65 -2.39 -28.68
N GLY A 344 -35.73 -3.36 -28.57
CA GLY A 344 -34.72 -3.65 -29.61
C GLY A 344 -33.50 -2.77 -29.58
N GLU A 345 -33.32 -1.99 -28.50
CA GLU A 345 -32.12 -1.14 -28.36
C GLU A 345 -30.86 -2.02 -28.17
N GLN A 346 -29.81 -1.69 -28.89
CA GLN A 346 -28.50 -2.33 -28.69
C GLN A 346 -27.79 -1.63 -27.53
N LEU A 347 -27.57 -2.36 -26.46
CA LEU A 347 -26.87 -1.88 -25.28
C LEU A 347 -25.45 -2.45 -25.22
N THR A 348 -24.53 -1.65 -24.73
CA THR A 348 -23.16 -2.04 -24.41
C THR A 348 -22.90 -1.78 -22.92
N GLU A 349 -21.87 -2.42 -22.39
CA GLU A 349 -21.36 -2.12 -21.04
C GLU A 349 -20.91 -0.66 -20.92
#